data_c26eca8bf397a50567cafa5fc360fe1a
#
_entry.id   c26eca8bf397a50567cafa5fc360fe1a
#
_cell.length_a   1.000
_cell.length_b   1.000
_cell.length_c   1.000
_cell.angle_alpha   90.00
_cell.angle_beta   90.00
_cell.angle_gamma   90.00
#
_symmetry.space_group_name_H-M   'P 1'
#
loop_
_entity.id
_entity.type
_entity.pdbx_description
1 polymer ?
#
loop_
_entity_poly.entity_id
_entity_poly.type
_entity_poly.pdbx_seq_one_letter_code
_entity_poly.pdbx_strand_id
1 'polypeptide(L)'
;MKTKKDQLARIINTQAQLLNFKIMELQMSSAISAAQESDSRYVAAKNLRLPSDESPVTVSIYFGGEGQAGTSTFKILRTNQPSKSIKVSTDNILIGTCNELIGNVLSIESMIQDLSTDSDKTILTVKIRQNGTIIYNDTHTSEVKNQGEVSSYTHHITFY
;
A
#
# COMPACT_ATOMS: atom_id res chain seq x y z
N MET A 1 -6.40 -34.19 28.68
CA MET A 1 -5.26 -34.59 27.79
C MET A 1 -5.68 -34.37 26.35
N LYS A 2 -4.96 -33.52 25.58
CA LYS A 2 -5.20 -33.37 24.13
C LYS A 2 -4.67 -34.61 23.43
N THR A 3 -5.50 -35.20 22.58
CA THR A 3 -5.15 -36.46 21.88
C THR A 3 -4.10 -36.20 20.79
N LYS A 4 -3.30 -37.21 20.44
CA LYS A 4 -2.38 -37.14 19.28
C LYS A 4 -3.10 -36.70 17.98
N LYS A 5 -4.37 -37.03 17.85
CA LYS A 5 -5.23 -36.68 16.74
C LYS A 5 -5.46 -35.15 16.67
N ASP A 6 -5.68 -34.50 17.82
CA ASP A 6 -5.88 -33.05 17.88
C ASP A 6 -4.60 -32.26 17.57
N GLN A 7 -3.44 -32.80 17.95
CA GLN A 7 -2.14 -32.20 17.59
C GLN A 7 -1.86 -32.32 16.09
N LEU A 8 -2.16 -33.49 15.50
CA LEU A 8 -1.97 -33.72 14.07
C LEU A 8 -2.89 -32.79 13.23
N ALA A 9 -4.15 -32.64 13.62
CA ALA A 9 -5.09 -31.74 12.97
C ALA A 9 -4.64 -30.28 12.99
N ARG A 10 -4.05 -29.81 14.10
CA ARG A 10 -3.49 -28.47 14.20
C ARG A 10 -2.29 -28.26 13.28
N ILE A 11 -1.38 -29.24 13.22
CA ILE A 11 -0.20 -29.18 12.34
C ILE A 11 -0.65 -29.11 10.88
N ILE A 12 -1.58 -29.95 10.46
CA ILE A 12 -2.13 -29.96 9.09
C ILE A 12 -2.77 -28.62 8.75
N ASN A 13 -3.55 -28.05 9.67
CA ASN A 13 -4.23 -26.76 9.45
C ASN A 13 -3.22 -25.60 9.33
N THR A 14 -2.18 -25.60 10.16
CA THR A 14 -1.10 -24.60 10.10
C THR A 14 -0.31 -24.72 8.79
N GLN A 15 -0.02 -25.95 8.34
CA GLN A 15 0.69 -26.16 7.06
C GLN A 15 -0.17 -25.76 5.86
N ALA A 16 -1.47 -26.03 5.89
CA ALA A 16 -2.40 -25.59 4.85
C ALA A 16 -2.48 -24.05 4.77
N GLN A 17 -2.51 -23.34 5.90
CA GLN A 17 -2.48 -21.88 5.95
C GLN A 17 -1.17 -21.32 5.40
N LEU A 18 -0.02 -21.90 5.74
CA LEU A 18 1.29 -21.54 5.22
C LEU A 18 1.39 -21.76 3.70
N LEU A 19 0.84 -22.86 3.21
CA LEU A 19 0.82 -23.17 1.79
C LEU A 19 -0.04 -22.17 1.01
N ASN A 20 -1.22 -21.85 1.51
CA ASN A 20 -2.10 -20.84 0.91
C ASN A 20 -1.45 -19.46 0.90
N PHE A 21 -0.72 -19.10 1.96
CA PHE A 21 0.04 -17.84 2.01
C PHE A 21 1.15 -17.82 0.96
N LYS A 22 1.92 -18.90 0.80
CA LYS A 22 2.96 -19.02 -0.23
C LYS A 22 2.39 -18.99 -1.65
N ILE A 23 1.25 -19.61 -1.88
CA ILE A 23 0.57 -19.55 -3.19
C ILE A 23 0.16 -18.12 -3.50
N MET A 24 -0.39 -17.40 -2.53
CA MET A 24 -0.73 -15.99 -2.68
C MET A 24 0.49 -15.10 -2.96
N GLU A 25 1.62 -15.34 -2.28
CA GLU A 25 2.88 -14.62 -2.56
C GLU A 25 3.41 -14.89 -3.97
N LEU A 26 3.34 -16.13 -4.43
CA LEU A 26 3.76 -16.52 -5.79
C LEU A 26 2.83 -15.91 -6.86
N GLN A 27 1.53 -15.90 -6.63
CA GLN A 27 0.56 -15.27 -7.53
C GLN A 27 0.76 -13.76 -7.59
N MET A 28 1.02 -13.10 -6.45
CA MET A 28 1.35 -11.67 -6.41
C MET A 28 2.68 -11.39 -7.12
N SER A 29 3.70 -12.23 -6.95
CA SER A 29 4.99 -12.07 -7.62
C SER A 29 4.87 -12.22 -9.14
N SER A 30 4.07 -13.18 -9.63
CA SER A 30 3.83 -13.36 -11.06
C SER A 30 2.97 -12.23 -11.65
N ALA A 31 1.99 -11.72 -10.89
CA ALA A 31 1.19 -10.56 -11.29
C ALA A 31 2.05 -9.27 -11.34
N ILE A 32 2.99 -9.11 -10.42
CA ILE A 32 3.96 -8.01 -10.43
C ILE A 32 4.83 -8.04 -11.70
N SER A 33 5.29 -9.22 -12.12
CA SER A 33 6.04 -9.36 -13.38
C SER A 33 5.20 -9.05 -14.61
N ALA A 34 3.92 -9.41 -14.62
CA ALA A 34 2.99 -9.10 -15.70
C ALA A 34 2.59 -7.62 -15.74
N ALA A 35 2.49 -6.96 -14.57
CA ALA A 35 2.16 -5.54 -14.47
C ALA A 35 3.27 -4.61 -14.99
N GLN A 36 4.50 -5.09 -15.14
CA GLN A 36 5.57 -4.33 -15.80
C GLN A 36 5.30 -4.10 -17.30
N GLU A 37 4.37 -4.84 -17.90
CA GLU A 37 3.93 -4.68 -19.27
C GLU A 37 2.57 -3.98 -19.45
N SER A 38 1.86 -3.65 -18.36
CA SER A 38 0.55 -2.99 -18.46
C SER A 38 0.67 -1.46 -18.45
N ASP A 39 -0.02 -0.81 -19.39
CA ASP A 39 -0.05 0.65 -19.63
C ASP A 39 -0.69 1.49 -18.51
N SER A 40 -1.17 0.88 -17.42
CA SER A 40 -1.85 1.59 -16.33
C SER A 40 -0.90 1.97 -15.19
N ARG A 41 0.02 2.90 -15.50
CA ARG A 41 0.93 3.47 -14.52
C ARG A 41 0.55 4.91 -14.21
N TYR A 42 0.20 5.19 -12.96
CA TYR A 42 -0.02 6.53 -12.46
C TYR A 42 1.17 7.04 -11.65
N VAL A 43 1.61 8.27 -11.93
CA VAL A 43 2.69 8.92 -11.18
C VAL A 43 2.23 10.31 -10.76
N ALA A 44 2.23 10.57 -9.45
CA ALA A 44 1.97 11.88 -8.87
C ALA A 44 3.23 12.45 -8.23
N ALA A 45 3.52 13.72 -8.50
CA ALA A 45 4.55 14.47 -7.81
C ALA A 45 3.94 15.73 -7.20
N LYS A 46 4.18 15.97 -5.91
CA LYS A 46 3.62 17.11 -5.18
C LYS A 46 4.61 17.69 -4.20
N ASN A 47 4.56 19.02 -4.07
CA ASN A 47 5.29 19.74 -3.03
C ASN A 47 4.31 20.19 -1.95
N LEU A 48 4.59 19.89 -0.70
CA LEU A 48 3.79 20.26 0.46
C LEU A 48 4.60 21.09 1.43
N ARG A 49 4.07 22.27 1.76
CA ARG A 49 4.66 23.14 2.76
C ARG A 49 4.27 22.66 4.15
N LEU A 50 5.26 22.50 5.02
CA LEU A 50 5.07 22.18 6.44
C LEU A 50 5.50 23.38 7.30
N PRO A 51 4.86 23.61 8.45
CA PRO A 51 5.39 24.53 9.44
C PRO A 51 6.67 23.94 10.08
N SER A 52 7.58 24.83 10.52
CA SER A 52 8.79 24.40 11.24
C SER A 52 8.47 24.16 12.72
N ASP A 53 7.81 23.05 13.00
CA ASP A 53 7.41 22.64 14.35
C ASP A 53 7.47 21.10 14.53
N GLU A 54 7.13 20.62 15.71
CA GLU A 54 7.09 19.20 16.06
C GLU A 54 5.71 18.56 15.84
N SER A 55 4.83 19.20 15.08
CA SER A 55 3.51 18.62 14.77
C SER A 55 3.66 17.29 14.05
N PRO A 56 2.91 16.25 14.46
CA PRO A 56 2.97 14.95 13.83
C PRO A 56 2.37 14.99 12.41
N VAL A 57 3.03 14.27 11.50
CA VAL A 57 2.55 14.04 10.15
C VAL A 57 2.25 12.56 9.96
N THR A 58 1.05 12.27 9.46
CA THR A 58 0.60 10.90 9.22
C THR A 58 0.22 10.71 7.76
N VAL A 59 0.38 9.47 7.27
CA VAL A 59 -0.11 9.04 5.97
C VAL A 59 -1.19 7.97 6.14
N SER A 60 -2.23 8.05 5.31
CA SER A 60 -3.26 7.04 5.17
C SER A 60 -3.27 6.58 3.74
N ILE A 61 -3.37 5.27 3.53
CA ILE A 61 -3.38 4.63 2.22
C ILE A 61 -4.58 3.68 2.18
N TYR A 62 -5.48 3.90 1.24
CA TYR A 62 -6.68 3.09 1.08
C TYR A 62 -6.70 2.47 -0.31
N PHE A 63 -6.88 1.16 -0.33
CA PHE A 63 -7.21 0.41 -1.52
C PHE A 63 -8.74 0.36 -1.61
N GLY A 64 -9.31 0.96 -2.64
CA GLY A 64 -10.74 1.12 -2.77
C GLY A 64 -11.37 0.07 -3.68
N GLY A 65 -12.62 -0.27 -3.36
CA GLY A 65 -13.45 -1.21 -4.10
C GLY A 65 -13.57 -2.58 -3.45
N GLU A 66 -14.73 -3.21 -3.61
CA GLU A 66 -14.92 -4.62 -3.26
C GLU A 66 -14.11 -5.49 -4.23
N GLY A 67 -13.49 -6.56 -3.72
CA GLY A 67 -12.71 -7.49 -4.53
C GLY A 67 -11.36 -6.96 -5.02
N GLN A 68 -10.80 -5.95 -4.37
CA GLN A 68 -9.45 -5.47 -4.69
C GLN A 68 -8.44 -5.93 -3.65
N ALA A 69 -7.27 -6.38 -4.11
CA ALA A 69 -6.11 -6.65 -3.26
C ALA A 69 -5.00 -5.66 -3.59
N GLY A 70 -4.48 -4.98 -2.57
CA GLY A 70 -3.45 -3.99 -2.75
C GLY A 70 -2.24 -4.22 -1.85
N THR A 71 -1.10 -3.75 -2.31
CA THR A 71 0.11 -3.62 -1.50
C THR A 71 0.71 -2.25 -1.74
N SER A 72 1.24 -1.66 -0.70
CA SER A 72 1.92 -0.38 -0.79
C SER A 72 3.21 -0.42 0.01
N THR A 73 4.27 0.10 -0.57
CA THR A 73 5.56 0.31 0.10
C THR A 73 5.83 1.80 0.13
N PHE A 74 6.16 2.33 1.29
CA PHE A 74 6.52 3.72 1.42
C PHE A 74 7.81 3.90 2.23
N LYS A 75 8.54 4.95 1.92
CA LYS A 75 9.79 5.34 2.57
C LYS A 75 9.98 6.84 2.54
N ILE A 76 10.67 7.37 3.54
CA ILE A 76 11.18 8.74 3.52
C ILE A 76 12.58 8.70 2.92
N LEU A 77 12.75 9.31 1.75
CA LEU A 77 14.05 9.39 1.08
C LEU A 77 14.96 10.36 1.83
N ARG A 78 16.26 10.14 1.74
CA ARG A 78 17.33 10.88 2.43
C ARG A 78 17.35 10.70 3.96
N THR A 79 16.62 9.71 4.47
CA THR A 79 16.69 9.28 5.86
C THR A 79 17.20 7.85 5.93
N ASN A 80 17.71 7.44 7.10
CA ASN A 80 18.08 6.04 7.36
C ASN A 80 16.88 5.18 7.80
N GLN A 81 15.65 5.69 7.67
CA GLN A 81 14.47 4.94 8.04
C GLN A 81 14.20 3.82 7.03
N PRO A 82 13.88 2.61 7.49
CA PRO A 82 13.55 1.49 6.61
C PRO A 82 12.22 1.76 5.88
N SER A 83 12.08 1.17 4.71
CA SER A 83 10.80 1.13 4.01
C SER A 83 9.77 0.37 4.85
N LYS A 84 8.52 0.83 4.82
CA LYS A 84 7.37 0.14 5.43
C LYS A 84 6.47 -0.38 4.33
N SER A 85 5.99 -1.61 4.48
CA SER A 85 5.03 -2.22 3.56
C SER A 85 3.71 -2.49 4.26
N ILE A 86 2.62 -2.24 3.56
CA ILE A 86 1.24 -2.54 4.00
C ILE A 86 0.53 -3.37 2.93
N LYS A 87 -0.34 -4.26 3.37
CA LYS A 87 -1.14 -5.14 2.48
C LYS A 87 -2.65 -4.93 2.64
N VAL A 88 -3.03 -4.01 3.52
CA VAL A 88 -4.43 -3.63 3.77
C VAL A 88 -4.52 -2.13 3.88
N SER A 89 -5.69 -1.58 3.60
CA SER A 89 -5.95 -0.15 3.82
C SER A 89 -5.61 0.21 5.27
N THR A 90 -4.82 1.24 5.44
CA THR A 90 -4.30 1.64 6.76
C THR A 90 -4.44 3.14 6.93
N ASP A 91 -4.90 3.55 8.09
CA ASP A 91 -5.11 4.95 8.45
C ASP A 91 -4.07 5.46 9.45
N ASN A 92 -3.74 6.74 9.34
CA ASN A 92 -2.94 7.50 10.31
C ASN A 92 -1.59 6.88 10.70
N ILE A 93 -0.84 6.36 9.73
CA ILE A 93 0.53 5.87 9.97
C ILE A 93 1.42 7.08 10.23
N LEU A 94 2.02 7.18 11.41
CA LEU A 94 3.00 8.22 11.72
C LEU A 94 4.23 8.06 10.83
N ILE A 95 4.61 9.13 10.11
CA ILE A 95 5.78 9.18 9.24
C ILE A 95 6.89 10.10 9.76
N GLY A 96 6.60 10.93 10.75
CA GLY A 96 7.55 11.83 11.41
C GLY A 96 6.88 13.10 11.91
N THR A 97 7.69 14.03 12.37
CA THR A 97 7.26 15.41 12.67
C THR A 97 7.55 16.33 11.49
N CYS A 98 6.96 17.53 11.50
CA CYS A 98 7.20 18.50 10.44
C CYS A 98 8.69 18.81 10.28
N ASN A 99 9.42 19.07 11.40
CA ASN A 99 10.85 19.35 11.38
C ASN A 99 11.68 18.19 10.80
N GLU A 100 11.32 16.94 11.09
CA GLU A 100 12.01 15.77 10.56
C GLU A 100 11.78 15.57 9.05
N LEU A 101 10.63 16.03 8.55
CA LEU A 101 10.23 15.80 7.16
C LEU A 101 10.63 16.91 6.20
N ILE A 102 10.81 18.14 6.67
CA ILE A 102 11.25 19.25 5.82
C ILE A 102 12.57 18.90 5.12
N GLY A 103 12.63 19.12 3.82
CA GLY A 103 13.76 18.76 2.96
C GLY A 103 13.80 17.30 2.50
N ASN A 104 12.85 16.48 2.93
CA ASN A 104 12.75 15.07 2.58
C ASN A 104 11.62 14.80 1.58
N VAL A 105 11.63 13.61 0.99
CA VAL A 105 10.62 13.14 0.04
C VAL A 105 9.98 11.86 0.58
N LEU A 106 8.66 11.84 0.70
CA LEU A 106 7.89 10.62 0.89
C LEU A 106 7.67 9.97 -0.49
N SER A 107 8.20 8.78 -0.68
CA SER A 107 7.93 7.94 -1.85
C SER A 107 6.96 6.83 -1.46
N ILE A 108 5.86 6.70 -2.19
CA ILE A 108 4.86 5.65 -2.02
C ILE A 108 4.72 4.93 -3.36
N GLU A 109 4.93 3.63 -3.35
CA GLU A 109 4.73 2.74 -4.49
C GLU A 109 3.63 1.75 -4.14
N SER A 110 2.55 1.75 -4.90
CA SER A 110 1.39 0.89 -4.66
C SER A 110 1.06 0.07 -5.89
N MET A 111 0.63 -1.15 -5.66
CA MET A 111 0.09 -2.05 -6.67
C MET A 111 -1.26 -2.55 -6.20
N ILE A 112 -2.25 -2.48 -7.07
CA ILE A 112 -3.61 -2.95 -6.79
C ILE A 112 -4.02 -3.91 -7.87
N GLN A 113 -4.41 -5.12 -7.46
CA GLN A 113 -4.96 -6.14 -8.34
C GLN A 113 -6.49 -6.10 -8.24
N ASP A 114 -7.14 -6.08 -9.38
CA ASP A 114 -8.58 -6.26 -9.46
C ASP A 114 -8.93 -7.76 -9.43
N LEU A 115 -9.61 -8.17 -8.38
CA LEU A 115 -10.13 -9.53 -8.19
C LEU A 115 -11.65 -9.58 -8.36
N SER A 116 -12.28 -8.43 -8.60
CA SER A 116 -13.74 -8.32 -8.80
C SER A 116 -14.14 -8.84 -10.17
N THR A 117 -15.31 -9.45 -10.24
CA THR A 117 -16.00 -9.77 -11.52
C THR A 117 -16.93 -8.64 -11.95
N ASP A 118 -17.22 -7.70 -11.06
CA ASP A 118 -18.27 -6.70 -11.22
C ASP A 118 -17.72 -5.28 -11.45
N SER A 119 -16.39 -5.13 -11.39
CA SER A 119 -15.73 -3.84 -11.54
C SER A 119 -14.44 -3.99 -12.32
N ASP A 120 -14.27 -3.17 -13.35
CA ASP A 120 -13.04 -3.06 -14.15
C ASP A 120 -12.17 -1.88 -13.66
N LYS A 121 -12.17 -1.59 -12.36
CA LYS A 121 -11.47 -0.41 -11.81
C LYS A 121 -10.70 -0.75 -10.57
N THR A 122 -9.49 -0.20 -10.48
CA THR A 122 -8.71 -0.17 -9.25
C THR A 122 -8.65 1.27 -8.73
N ILE A 123 -8.76 1.44 -7.41
CA ILE A 123 -8.79 2.76 -6.78
C ILE A 123 -7.72 2.82 -5.68
N LEU A 124 -6.91 3.86 -5.72
CA LEU A 124 -5.98 4.20 -4.65
C LEU A 124 -6.32 5.57 -4.10
N THR A 125 -6.41 5.69 -2.77
CA THR A 125 -6.48 6.98 -2.10
C THR A 125 -5.28 7.13 -1.16
N VAL A 126 -4.55 8.23 -1.30
CA VAL A 126 -3.47 8.64 -0.41
C VAL A 126 -3.85 9.94 0.27
N LYS A 127 -3.82 9.95 1.61
CA LYS A 127 -4.06 11.18 2.41
C LYS A 127 -2.88 11.43 3.32
N ILE A 128 -2.50 12.70 3.43
CA ILE A 128 -1.52 13.14 4.42
C ILE A 128 -2.21 14.13 5.35
N ARG A 129 -1.99 13.92 6.65
CA ARG A 129 -2.48 14.82 7.68
C ARG A 129 -1.31 15.38 8.48
N GLN A 130 -1.42 16.65 8.80
CA GLN A 130 -0.55 17.32 9.75
C GLN A 130 -1.40 17.71 10.95
N ASN A 131 -1.01 17.23 12.13
CA ASN A 131 -1.76 17.44 13.36
C ASN A 131 -3.28 17.15 13.22
N GLY A 132 -3.62 16.05 12.51
CA GLY A 132 -4.99 15.62 12.23
C GLY A 132 -5.67 16.33 11.06
N THR A 133 -5.18 17.48 10.60
CA THR A 133 -5.73 18.21 9.44
C THR A 133 -5.21 17.64 8.13
N ILE A 134 -6.10 17.37 7.17
CA ILE A 134 -5.73 16.89 5.84
C ILE A 134 -5.04 18.01 5.08
N ILE A 135 -3.78 17.80 4.69
CA ILE A 135 -2.97 18.72 3.86
C ILE A 135 -2.74 18.17 2.44
N TYR A 136 -3.03 16.91 2.23
CA TYR A 136 -3.00 16.26 0.91
C TYR A 136 -4.05 15.17 0.86
N ASN A 137 -4.76 15.10 -0.26
CA ASN A 137 -5.72 14.04 -0.56
C ASN A 137 -5.71 13.81 -2.06
N ASP A 138 -5.30 12.62 -2.48
CA ASP A 138 -5.33 12.19 -3.86
C ASP A 138 -6.05 10.86 -3.97
N THR A 139 -7.02 10.80 -4.86
CA THR A 139 -7.76 9.58 -5.20
C THR A 139 -7.65 9.36 -6.69
N HIS A 140 -7.01 8.28 -7.06
CA HIS A 140 -6.87 7.91 -8.46
C HIS A 140 -7.56 6.60 -8.76
N THR A 141 -8.27 6.56 -9.88
CA THR A 141 -8.95 5.37 -10.41
C THR A 141 -8.28 4.99 -11.72
N SER A 142 -7.85 3.74 -11.84
CA SER A 142 -7.37 3.16 -13.09
C SER A 142 -8.36 2.14 -13.59
N GLU A 143 -8.62 2.15 -14.89
CA GLU A 143 -9.38 1.09 -15.56
C GLU A 143 -8.46 -0.09 -15.86
N VAL A 144 -8.98 -1.29 -15.64
CA VAL A 144 -8.33 -2.56 -15.98
C VAL A 144 -9.24 -3.28 -16.98
N LYS A 145 -8.65 -4.06 -17.88
CA LYS A 145 -9.40 -4.72 -18.96
C LYS A 145 -9.88 -6.11 -18.57
N ASN A 146 -9.17 -6.73 -17.66
CA ASN A 146 -9.46 -8.11 -17.27
C ASN A 146 -9.32 -8.28 -15.77
N GLN A 147 -10.11 -9.20 -15.20
CA GLN A 147 -9.94 -9.65 -13.83
C GLN A 147 -8.51 -10.17 -13.60
N GLY A 148 -7.91 -9.75 -12.50
CA GLY A 148 -6.54 -10.14 -12.14
C GLY A 148 -5.45 -9.20 -12.65
N GLU A 149 -5.77 -8.21 -13.49
CA GLU A 149 -4.83 -7.17 -13.89
C GLU A 149 -4.43 -6.30 -12.70
N VAL A 150 -3.21 -5.75 -12.79
CA VAL A 150 -2.61 -4.93 -11.73
C VAL A 150 -2.38 -3.52 -12.24
N SER A 151 -2.83 -2.55 -11.48
CA SER A 151 -2.48 -1.13 -11.67
C SER A 151 -1.37 -0.71 -10.72
N SER A 152 -0.44 0.10 -11.23
CA SER A 152 0.69 0.64 -10.47
C SER A 152 0.51 2.13 -10.23
N TYR A 153 0.76 2.56 -9.00
CA TYR A 153 0.64 3.95 -8.56
C TYR A 153 1.92 4.37 -7.85
N THR A 154 2.44 5.54 -8.20
CA THR A 154 3.62 6.11 -7.56
C THR A 154 3.32 7.53 -7.11
N HIS A 155 3.62 7.85 -5.85
CA HIS A 155 3.54 9.20 -5.32
C HIS A 155 4.91 9.63 -4.82
N HIS A 156 5.36 10.82 -5.24
CA HIS A 156 6.54 11.49 -4.72
C HIS A 156 6.10 12.83 -4.11
N ILE A 157 6.19 12.92 -2.80
CA ILE A 157 5.72 14.09 -2.04
C ILE A 157 6.92 14.72 -1.35
N THR A 158 7.31 15.90 -1.83
CA THR A 158 8.41 16.69 -1.27
C THR A 158 7.87 17.62 -0.20
N PHE A 159 8.46 17.59 0.98
CA PHE A 159 8.15 18.48 2.09
C PHE A 159 9.15 19.65 2.13
N TYR A 160 8.66 20.90 2.31
CA TYR A 160 9.48 22.10 2.40
C TYR A 160 8.90 23.13 3.37
#